data_400a91666a12066cdfb369a10b4c5b5d
#
_entry.id   400a91666a12066cdfb369a10b4c5b5d
#
_cell.length_a   1.000
_cell.length_b   1.000
_cell.length_c   1.000
_cell.angle_alpha   90.00
_cell.angle_beta   90.00
_cell.angle_gamma   90.00
#
_symmetry.space_group_name_H-M   'P 1'
#
loop_
_entity.id
_entity.type
_entity.pdbx_description
1 polymer ?
#
loop_
_entity_poly.entity_id
_entity_poly.type
_entity_poly.pdbx_seq_one_letter_code
_entity_poly.pdbx_strand_id
1 'polypeptide(L)'
;MKKILSVILTFFMMLSCSPEGHSGDTSKAPGNENPYRLTVDGKPFLMLGAQLRTDFFLKLDGRRLDQLDDYFSLAAGLNITCVQVPVCWSDIETEYDVYSDEVIRAYIDYCEKYDMKLELLWFGSYMCGYSVEGYLPQYVVKDTETYPELKPSAAYKGWMGKQFYLVPNDKELVEREVKAMAKMMEFIYDYDNVIGNPHTVIGIQVENEPDMLATRHNAAHGYSAISLWPALLAHLNELGLAVKNGPYDCYTRVNQTCAYDDWIYWSEKVANRAGIDYVGFDPYVNNVNTIGEWLQALKDIPGNFSHVAENGGEFFNNDVMTLKAFVMGCGYEVFEVITTPHKDLKDWTLRGVYNPDFTPKGQTKRLIDAYAIFKAAWYDFATAPVGDMLGFNLVDQYNGLNRTEEAQSTESSPSHIVRWSTTSRGVAFAIQAKDYMTVGSTQQDYMYLDFEPTKIEAGKYDNDGNWIVTSDASSRYSNGTLTMQPCTLYRLYFN
;
A
#
# COMPACT_ATOMS: atom_id res chain seq x y z
N MET A 1 -49.74 -35.70 39.33
CA MET A 1 -48.60 -35.20 40.11
C MET A 1 -47.53 -34.69 39.16
N LYS A 2 -47.48 -33.38 38.98
CA LYS A 2 -46.58 -32.68 38.05
C LYS A 2 -45.29 -32.41 38.80
N LYS A 3 -44.13 -32.86 38.31
CA LYS A 3 -42.83 -32.45 38.77
C LYS A 3 -42.36 -31.30 37.87
N ILE A 4 -42.18 -30.13 38.48
CA ILE A 4 -41.59 -28.93 37.91
C ILE A 4 -40.09 -29.08 38.00
N LEU A 5 -39.36 -29.06 36.86
CA LEU A 5 -37.93 -29.04 36.82
C LEU A 5 -37.50 -27.58 36.66
N SER A 6 -36.88 -27.03 37.69
CA SER A 6 -36.32 -25.69 37.73
C SER A 6 -34.93 -25.72 37.10
N VAL A 7 -34.73 -25.04 35.98
CA VAL A 7 -33.43 -24.81 35.36
C VAL A 7 -32.88 -23.52 35.92
N ILE A 8 -31.86 -23.63 36.71
CA ILE A 8 -31.05 -22.50 37.19
C ILE A 8 -30.09 -22.12 36.07
N LEU A 9 -30.34 -20.99 35.47
CA LEU A 9 -29.44 -20.34 34.49
C LEU A 9 -28.36 -19.55 35.26
N THR A 10 -27.17 -20.13 35.39
CA THR A 10 -26.04 -19.44 36.00
C THR A 10 -25.41 -18.52 34.92
N PHE A 11 -25.63 -17.21 35.05
CA PHE A 11 -24.96 -16.18 34.27
C PHE A 11 -23.52 -16.08 34.80
N PHE A 12 -22.55 -16.57 34.04
CA PHE A 12 -21.16 -16.20 34.18
C PHE A 12 -20.96 -14.81 33.56
N MET A 13 -20.92 -13.77 34.37
CA MET A 13 -20.30 -12.51 33.97
C MET A 13 -18.78 -12.74 33.91
N MET A 14 -18.26 -12.97 32.73
CA MET A 14 -16.85 -12.72 32.48
C MET A 14 -16.66 -11.21 32.43
N LEU A 15 -16.04 -10.66 33.47
CA LEU A 15 -15.38 -9.36 33.39
C LEU A 15 -14.21 -9.52 32.39
N SER A 16 -14.43 -9.15 31.14
CA SER A 16 -13.35 -8.90 30.21
C SER A 16 -12.68 -7.60 30.66
N CYS A 17 -11.50 -7.70 31.27
CA CYS A 17 -10.53 -6.63 31.20
C CYS A 17 -10.11 -6.55 29.71
N SER A 18 -10.68 -5.60 28.99
CA SER A 18 -10.13 -5.17 27.71
C SER A 18 -8.76 -4.56 28.00
N PRO A 19 -7.67 -5.04 27.39
CA PRO A 19 -6.51 -4.18 27.25
C PRO A 19 -6.99 -2.95 26.48
N GLU A 20 -6.59 -1.76 26.88
CA GLU A 20 -6.77 -0.56 26.06
C GLU A 20 -5.95 -0.78 24.78
N GLY A 21 -6.59 -1.36 23.78
CA GLY A 21 -6.05 -1.52 22.44
C GLY A 21 -5.92 -0.15 21.84
N HIS A 22 -4.71 0.26 21.53
CA HIS A 22 -4.49 1.35 20.61
C HIS A 22 -4.95 0.85 19.23
N SER A 23 -6.18 1.18 18.88
CA SER A 23 -6.67 1.00 17.53
C SER A 23 -5.79 1.82 16.60
N GLY A 24 -5.26 1.21 15.56
CA GLY A 24 -4.73 1.93 14.40
C GLY A 24 -5.86 2.82 13.88
N ASP A 25 -5.90 4.03 14.43
CA ASP A 25 -7.03 4.92 14.27
C ASP A 25 -6.94 5.55 12.87
N THR A 26 -7.72 5.00 11.94
CA THR A 26 -8.18 5.80 10.82
C THR A 26 -9.12 6.85 11.41
N SER A 27 -8.55 7.81 12.16
CA SER A 27 -9.32 8.77 12.93
C SER A 27 -10.14 9.63 11.99
N LYS A 28 -11.46 9.51 12.10
CA LYS A 28 -12.40 10.52 11.63
C LYS A 28 -12.08 11.81 12.37
N ALA A 29 -11.28 12.67 11.76
CA ALA A 29 -11.12 14.03 12.27
C ALA A 29 -12.47 14.73 12.16
N PRO A 30 -13.06 15.23 13.26
CA PRO A 30 -14.34 15.90 13.21
C PRO A 30 -14.21 17.20 12.41
N GLY A 31 -14.90 17.28 11.28
CA GLY A 31 -15.13 18.52 10.56
C GLY A 31 -14.15 18.88 9.44
N ASN A 32 -13.37 17.94 8.92
CA ASN A 32 -12.49 18.18 7.77
C ASN A 32 -12.98 17.39 6.53
N GLU A 33 -12.98 18.02 5.37
CA GLU A 33 -13.44 17.44 4.10
C GLU A 33 -12.55 16.30 3.56
N ASN A 34 -11.50 15.92 4.31
CA ASN A 34 -10.61 14.81 3.95
C ASN A 34 -10.40 13.87 5.16
N PRO A 35 -11.38 13.01 5.45
CA PRO A 35 -11.44 12.26 6.70
C PRO A 35 -10.46 11.09 6.82
N TYR A 36 -9.75 10.69 5.75
CA TYR A 36 -9.03 9.42 5.76
C TYR A 36 -7.60 9.60 5.30
N ARG A 37 -6.73 9.90 6.26
CA ARG A 37 -5.29 9.84 6.11
C ARG A 37 -4.77 8.64 6.88
N LEU A 38 -3.78 7.98 6.31
CA LEU A 38 -3.10 6.90 7.00
C LEU A 38 -2.29 7.46 8.18
N THR A 39 -2.47 6.84 9.33
CA THR A 39 -1.64 7.10 10.52
C THR A 39 -0.96 5.82 10.97
N VAL A 40 0.26 5.94 11.43
CA VAL A 40 1.04 4.87 12.05
C VAL A 40 1.49 5.38 13.41
N ASP A 41 1.22 4.64 14.49
CA ASP A 41 1.49 5.08 15.86
C ASP A 41 0.87 6.44 16.22
N GLY A 42 -0.31 6.72 15.68
CA GLY A 42 -0.99 8.01 15.86
C GLY A 42 -0.32 9.19 15.16
N LYS A 43 0.73 8.95 14.36
CA LYS A 43 1.41 9.97 13.55
C LYS A 43 0.96 9.87 12.09
N PRO A 44 0.86 11.00 11.36
CA PRO A 44 0.60 10.97 9.92
C PRO A 44 1.64 10.12 9.18
N PHE A 45 1.21 9.34 8.20
CA PHE A 45 2.09 8.51 7.39
C PHE A 45 1.82 8.72 5.90
N LEU A 46 2.86 8.95 5.12
CA LEU A 46 2.78 9.02 3.66
C LEU A 46 3.01 7.62 3.09
N MET A 47 1.97 7.01 2.51
CA MET A 47 2.11 5.72 1.82
C MET A 47 2.73 5.94 0.43
N LEU A 48 4.05 5.85 0.39
CA LEU A 48 4.89 5.85 -0.81
C LEU A 48 5.59 4.50 -0.86
N GLY A 49 5.00 3.54 -1.59
CA GLY A 49 5.38 2.14 -1.48
C GLY A 49 5.91 1.53 -2.77
N ALA A 50 6.48 0.34 -2.62
CA ALA A 50 6.83 -0.56 -3.70
C ALA A 50 6.76 -2.02 -3.25
N GLN A 51 6.24 -2.89 -4.11
CA GLN A 51 6.15 -4.32 -3.84
C GLN A 51 7.43 -5.05 -4.23
N LEU A 52 7.85 -5.97 -3.36
CA LEU A 52 8.98 -6.86 -3.58
C LEU A 52 8.50 -8.32 -3.56
N ARG A 53 8.45 -8.98 -4.70
CA ARG A 53 7.92 -10.34 -4.86
C ARG A 53 8.89 -11.41 -4.33
N THR A 54 9.12 -11.39 -3.02
CA THR A 54 9.99 -12.36 -2.32
C THR A 54 9.52 -13.80 -2.44
N ASP A 55 8.22 -14.02 -2.57
CA ASP A 55 7.62 -15.33 -2.84
C ASP A 55 8.19 -15.98 -4.10
N PHE A 56 8.39 -15.22 -5.17
CA PHE A 56 9.01 -15.73 -6.40
C PHE A 56 10.46 -16.14 -6.17
N PHE A 57 11.22 -15.31 -5.46
CA PHE A 57 12.63 -15.60 -5.21
C PHE A 57 12.82 -16.82 -4.31
N LEU A 58 12.01 -16.95 -3.28
CA LEU A 58 12.10 -18.05 -2.32
C LEU A 58 11.53 -19.36 -2.89
N LYS A 59 10.33 -19.31 -3.49
CA LYS A 59 9.59 -20.51 -3.88
C LYS A 59 9.85 -20.98 -5.31
N LEU A 60 10.14 -20.06 -6.25
CA LEU A 60 10.37 -20.41 -7.66
C LEU A 60 11.86 -20.47 -8.01
N ASP A 61 12.66 -19.51 -7.53
CA ASP A 61 14.11 -19.47 -7.77
C ASP A 61 14.90 -20.27 -6.74
N GLY A 62 14.27 -20.72 -5.64
CA GLY A 62 14.89 -21.51 -4.58
C GLY A 62 15.98 -20.73 -3.81
N ARG A 63 15.86 -19.40 -3.74
CA ARG A 63 16.75 -18.57 -2.93
C ARG A 63 16.46 -18.75 -1.44
N ARG A 64 17.46 -18.49 -0.62
CA ARG A 64 17.33 -18.46 0.83
C ARG A 64 17.06 -17.05 1.32
N LEU A 65 16.49 -16.92 2.52
CA LEU A 65 16.20 -15.64 3.16
C LEU A 65 17.44 -14.73 3.27
N ASP A 66 18.62 -15.29 3.56
CA ASP A 66 19.88 -14.53 3.66
C ASP A 66 20.42 -14.00 2.31
N GLN A 67 19.75 -14.31 1.20
CA GLN A 67 20.08 -13.83 -0.14
C GLN A 67 19.17 -12.70 -0.63
N LEU A 68 18.28 -12.18 0.23
CA LEU A 68 17.33 -11.12 -0.14
C LEU A 68 17.88 -9.71 0.11
N ASP A 69 19.04 -9.56 0.70
CA ASP A 69 19.62 -8.26 1.09
C ASP A 69 19.70 -7.25 -0.07
N ASP A 70 20.21 -7.69 -1.22
CA ASP A 70 20.31 -6.84 -2.41
C ASP A 70 18.94 -6.35 -2.90
N TYR A 71 17.89 -7.15 -2.75
CA TYR A 71 16.52 -6.81 -3.15
C TYR A 71 15.93 -5.72 -2.26
N PHE A 72 16.10 -5.84 -0.94
CA PHE A 72 15.66 -4.80 0.01
C PHE A 72 16.48 -3.52 -0.14
N SER A 73 17.77 -3.63 -0.44
CA SER A 73 18.64 -2.49 -0.76
C SER A 73 18.16 -1.72 -1.99
N LEU A 74 17.72 -2.42 -3.04
CA LEU A 74 17.16 -1.77 -4.23
C LEU A 74 15.82 -1.09 -3.94
N ALA A 75 14.96 -1.73 -3.15
CA ALA A 75 13.71 -1.13 -2.70
C ALA A 75 13.95 0.18 -1.93
N ALA A 76 14.86 0.18 -0.97
CA ALA A 76 15.28 1.37 -0.23
C ALA A 76 15.87 2.45 -1.13
N GLY A 77 16.63 2.05 -2.15
CA GLY A 77 17.20 2.94 -3.16
C GLY A 77 16.16 3.70 -3.99
N LEU A 78 14.89 3.26 -4.01
CA LEU A 78 13.79 4.01 -4.60
C LEU A 78 13.31 5.17 -3.72
N ASN A 79 13.78 5.33 -2.51
CA ASN A 79 13.30 6.31 -1.51
C ASN A 79 11.86 6.08 -1.05
N ILE A 80 11.39 4.85 -1.00
CA ILE A 80 10.07 4.51 -0.48
C ILE A 80 10.00 4.68 1.04
N THR A 81 8.78 4.79 1.57
CA THR A 81 8.50 4.80 3.02
C THR A 81 8.08 3.43 3.53
N CYS A 82 7.51 2.60 2.65
CA CYS A 82 7.01 1.27 2.96
C CYS A 82 7.35 0.28 1.84
N VAL A 83 7.83 -0.90 2.20
CA VAL A 83 7.96 -2.03 1.27
C VAL A 83 6.86 -3.05 1.54
N GLN A 84 6.28 -3.58 0.46
CA GLN A 84 5.27 -4.63 0.52
C GLN A 84 5.88 -5.96 0.17
N VAL A 85 5.65 -6.98 1.00
CA VAL A 85 6.28 -8.30 0.83
C VAL A 85 5.27 -9.40 1.07
N PRO A 86 5.13 -10.37 0.14
CA PRO A 86 4.28 -11.52 0.32
C PRO A 86 4.75 -12.44 1.45
N VAL A 87 3.77 -12.92 2.21
CA VAL A 87 3.89 -14.03 3.16
C VAL A 87 2.84 -15.06 2.83
N CYS A 88 3.27 -16.27 2.48
CA CYS A 88 2.35 -17.34 2.16
C CYS A 88 1.90 -18.07 3.43
N TRP A 89 0.70 -18.63 3.43
CA TRP A 89 0.24 -19.47 4.55
C TRP A 89 1.24 -20.57 4.90
N SER A 90 1.84 -21.21 3.89
CA SER A 90 2.88 -22.25 4.07
C SER A 90 4.19 -21.74 4.69
N ASP A 91 4.45 -20.44 4.72
CA ASP A 91 5.63 -19.87 5.40
C ASP A 91 5.41 -19.82 6.91
N ILE A 92 4.17 -19.67 7.32
CA ILE A 92 3.77 -19.58 8.73
C ILE A 92 3.43 -20.96 9.30
N GLU A 93 2.58 -21.75 8.61
CA GLU A 93 2.25 -23.12 9.02
C GLU A 93 2.95 -24.12 8.08
N THR A 94 4.11 -24.60 8.51
CA THR A 94 4.98 -25.46 7.70
C THR A 94 4.50 -26.92 7.65
N GLU A 95 3.89 -27.39 8.74
CA GLU A 95 3.21 -28.69 8.89
C GLU A 95 1.95 -28.48 9.72
N TYR A 96 1.07 -29.48 9.80
CA TYR A 96 -0.14 -29.39 10.60
C TYR A 96 0.16 -29.00 12.06
N ASP A 97 -0.32 -27.85 12.51
CA ASP A 97 -0.06 -27.26 13.83
C ASP A 97 1.43 -26.99 14.16
N VAL A 98 2.30 -26.94 13.14
CA VAL A 98 3.71 -26.56 13.30
C VAL A 98 3.95 -25.22 12.61
N TYR A 99 4.37 -24.23 13.39
CA TYR A 99 4.49 -22.84 12.93
C TYR A 99 5.93 -22.36 12.95
N SER A 100 6.28 -21.42 12.03
CA SER A 100 7.61 -20.82 11.92
C SER A 100 7.48 -19.30 11.82
N ASP A 101 8.39 -18.58 12.50
CA ASP A 101 8.53 -17.13 12.45
C ASP A 101 9.69 -16.67 11.56
N GLU A 102 10.40 -17.58 10.91
CA GLU A 102 11.67 -17.33 10.23
C GLU A 102 11.54 -16.25 9.14
N VAL A 103 10.50 -16.34 8.31
CA VAL A 103 10.24 -15.38 7.23
C VAL A 103 9.90 -13.99 7.77
N ILE A 104 9.07 -13.92 8.81
CA ILE A 104 8.66 -12.67 9.44
C ILE A 104 9.86 -11.93 10.02
N ARG A 105 10.71 -12.64 10.78
CA ARG A 105 11.93 -12.06 11.37
C ARG A 105 12.86 -11.52 10.31
N ALA A 106 13.12 -12.29 9.26
CA ALA A 106 14.01 -11.88 8.19
C ALA A 106 13.51 -10.60 7.49
N TYR A 107 12.21 -10.47 7.23
CA TYR A 107 11.65 -9.29 6.59
C TYR A 107 11.71 -8.05 7.50
N ILE A 108 11.41 -8.22 8.78
CA ILE A 108 11.56 -7.14 9.77
C ILE A 108 13.01 -6.68 9.85
N ASP A 109 13.97 -7.60 9.96
CA ASP A 109 15.40 -7.28 10.03
C ASP A 109 15.89 -6.49 8.82
N TYR A 110 15.45 -6.85 7.60
CA TYR A 110 15.78 -6.09 6.40
C TYR A 110 15.16 -4.70 6.39
N CYS A 111 13.91 -4.57 6.82
CA CYS A 111 13.24 -3.28 6.88
C CYS A 111 13.88 -2.35 7.90
N GLU A 112 14.24 -2.85 9.09
CA GLU A 112 15.01 -2.11 10.10
C GLU A 112 16.39 -1.68 9.57
N LYS A 113 17.10 -2.58 8.89
CA LYS A 113 18.39 -2.27 8.29
C LYS A 113 18.35 -1.11 7.30
N TYR A 114 17.26 -0.99 6.55
CA TYR A 114 17.11 -0.02 5.47
C TYR A 114 16.16 1.15 5.78
N ASP A 115 15.70 1.29 7.03
CA ASP A 115 14.81 2.36 7.49
C ASP A 115 13.53 2.46 6.64
N MET A 116 12.85 1.33 6.50
CA MET A 116 11.57 1.21 5.81
C MET A 116 10.52 0.59 6.73
N LYS A 117 9.26 1.03 6.61
CA LYS A 117 8.13 0.29 7.16
C LYS A 117 7.80 -0.90 6.26
N LEU A 118 7.09 -1.86 6.83
CA LEU A 118 6.75 -3.14 6.19
C LEU A 118 5.22 -3.32 6.17
N GLU A 119 4.69 -3.61 5.01
CA GLU A 119 3.35 -4.17 4.86
C GLU A 119 3.48 -5.62 4.39
N LEU A 120 2.85 -6.55 5.11
CA LEU A 120 2.83 -7.96 4.74
C LEU A 120 1.60 -8.26 3.89
N LEU A 121 1.81 -8.93 2.76
CA LEU A 121 0.76 -9.38 1.87
C LEU A 121 0.48 -10.85 2.16
N TRP A 122 -0.66 -11.15 2.79
CA TRP A 122 -1.04 -12.52 3.06
C TRP A 122 -1.50 -13.23 1.81
N PHE A 123 -0.75 -14.25 1.38
CA PHE A 123 -1.06 -15.10 0.24
C PHE A 123 -1.53 -16.47 0.73
N GLY A 124 -2.84 -16.61 0.88
CA GLY A 124 -3.51 -17.79 1.39
C GLY A 124 -4.34 -18.52 0.34
N SER A 125 -5.61 -18.68 0.65
CA SER A 125 -6.55 -19.43 -0.18
C SER A 125 -6.93 -18.74 -1.47
N TYR A 126 -6.87 -17.40 -1.53
CA TYR A 126 -7.43 -16.61 -2.65
C TYR A 126 -6.44 -15.62 -3.27
N MET A 127 -5.15 -15.89 -3.25
CA MET A 127 -4.17 -15.13 -4.01
C MET A 127 -4.56 -15.10 -5.51
N CYS A 128 -5.02 -13.98 -6.02
CA CYS A 128 -5.61 -13.81 -7.36
C CYS A 128 -6.85 -14.70 -7.62
N GLY A 129 -7.69 -14.92 -6.61
CA GLY A 129 -8.91 -15.74 -6.71
C GLY A 129 -8.67 -17.24 -6.80
N TYR A 130 -7.46 -17.70 -6.58
CA TYR A 130 -7.05 -19.10 -6.47
C TYR A 130 -5.80 -19.18 -5.59
N SER A 131 -5.45 -20.38 -5.12
CA SER A 131 -4.15 -20.61 -4.52
C SER A 131 -3.25 -21.49 -5.41
N VAL A 132 -1.96 -21.59 -5.07
CA VAL A 132 -0.99 -22.39 -5.82
C VAL A 132 -0.22 -23.33 -4.91
N GLU A 133 0.31 -24.40 -5.54
CA GLU A 133 1.21 -25.32 -4.84
C GLU A 133 2.42 -24.55 -4.27
N GLY A 134 2.63 -24.65 -2.96
CA GLY A 134 3.69 -23.91 -2.24
C GLY A 134 3.22 -22.67 -1.51
N TYR A 135 2.01 -22.16 -1.74
CA TYR A 135 1.41 -21.10 -0.93
C TYR A 135 0.55 -21.67 0.20
N LEU A 136 -0.13 -22.78 -0.07
CA LEU A 136 -0.82 -23.55 0.95
C LEU A 136 0.11 -24.56 1.63
N PRO A 137 -0.09 -24.87 2.90
CA PRO A 137 0.60 -25.96 3.59
C PRO A 137 0.41 -27.29 2.85
N GLN A 138 1.46 -28.11 2.80
CA GLN A 138 1.44 -29.36 2.06
C GLN A 138 0.41 -30.39 2.58
N TYR A 139 0.06 -30.34 3.86
CA TYR A 139 -0.97 -31.22 4.41
C TYR A 139 -2.36 -30.85 3.87
N VAL A 140 -2.66 -29.54 3.66
CA VAL A 140 -3.89 -29.06 3.01
C VAL A 140 -3.95 -29.55 1.56
N VAL A 141 -2.88 -29.33 0.78
CA VAL A 141 -2.81 -29.69 -0.64
C VAL A 141 -2.98 -31.19 -0.88
N LYS A 142 -2.54 -32.03 0.04
CA LYS A 142 -2.60 -33.49 -0.08
C LYS A 142 -3.93 -34.08 0.39
N ASP A 143 -4.69 -33.38 1.19
CA ASP A 143 -5.96 -33.85 1.72
C ASP A 143 -7.13 -33.52 0.77
N THR A 144 -7.17 -34.23 -0.34
CA THR A 144 -8.24 -34.10 -1.34
C THR A 144 -9.53 -34.87 -0.95
N GLU A 145 -9.54 -35.56 0.19
CA GLU A 145 -10.75 -36.18 0.74
C GLU A 145 -11.53 -35.15 1.57
N THR A 146 -10.84 -34.43 2.47
CA THR A 146 -11.44 -33.33 3.24
C THR A 146 -11.72 -32.10 2.38
N TYR A 147 -10.81 -31.78 1.45
CA TYR A 147 -10.91 -30.61 0.55
C TYR A 147 -11.00 -31.05 -0.93
N PRO A 148 -12.15 -31.57 -1.39
CA PRO A 148 -12.28 -32.07 -2.77
C PRO A 148 -12.10 -30.95 -3.84
N GLU A 149 -12.28 -29.71 -3.47
CA GLU A 149 -12.05 -28.53 -4.32
C GLU A 149 -10.56 -28.30 -4.65
N LEU A 150 -9.66 -28.86 -3.84
CA LEU A 150 -8.21 -28.83 -4.10
C LEU A 150 -7.78 -29.71 -5.26
N LYS A 151 -8.68 -30.45 -5.89
CA LYS A 151 -8.37 -31.18 -7.12
C LYS A 151 -7.96 -30.19 -8.18
N PRO A 152 -6.74 -30.29 -8.75
CA PRO A 152 -6.25 -29.34 -9.72
C PRO A 152 -7.25 -29.18 -10.86
N SER A 153 -7.66 -27.95 -11.14
CA SER A 153 -8.44 -27.67 -12.34
C SER A 153 -7.58 -28.02 -13.56
N ALA A 154 -8.06 -28.93 -14.41
CA ALA A 154 -7.38 -29.29 -15.65
C ALA A 154 -7.31 -28.13 -16.66
N ALA A 155 -8.07 -27.06 -16.42
CA ALA A 155 -8.21 -25.92 -17.33
C ALA A 155 -7.14 -24.84 -17.15
N TYR A 156 -6.45 -24.75 -15.99
CA TYR A 156 -5.46 -23.73 -15.73
C TYR A 156 -4.14 -24.34 -15.27
N LYS A 157 -3.26 -24.60 -16.20
CA LYS A 157 -1.83 -24.67 -15.92
C LYS A 157 -1.32 -23.24 -15.88
N GLY A 158 -1.46 -22.60 -14.74
CA GLY A 158 -1.02 -21.23 -14.55
C GLY A 158 0.48 -21.13 -14.47
N TRP A 159 0.93 -19.90 -14.53
CA TRP A 159 2.32 -19.48 -14.52
C TRP A 159 3.10 -19.85 -13.25
N MET A 160 2.41 -20.23 -12.16
CA MET A 160 3.01 -20.61 -10.87
C MET A 160 2.82 -22.10 -10.52
N GLY A 161 2.53 -22.97 -11.49
CA GLY A 161 2.31 -24.38 -11.23
C GLY A 161 0.85 -24.79 -11.14
N LYS A 162 0.52 -25.73 -10.24
CA LYS A 162 -0.87 -26.18 -10.05
C LYS A 162 -1.69 -25.13 -9.32
N GLN A 163 -2.82 -24.76 -9.89
CA GLN A 163 -3.79 -23.85 -9.30
C GLN A 163 -4.92 -24.61 -8.62
N PHE A 164 -5.28 -24.12 -7.44
CA PHE A 164 -6.35 -24.67 -6.61
C PHE A 164 -7.42 -23.60 -6.42
N TYR A 165 -8.65 -23.91 -6.85
CA TYR A 165 -9.80 -23.04 -6.64
C TYR A 165 -10.58 -23.55 -5.43
N LEU A 166 -10.38 -22.88 -4.29
CA LEU A 166 -11.06 -23.20 -3.04
C LEU A 166 -12.45 -22.56 -3.02
N VAL A 167 -13.38 -23.20 -2.33
CA VAL A 167 -14.71 -22.62 -2.12
C VAL A 167 -14.71 -21.89 -0.78
N PRO A 168 -14.99 -20.57 -0.74
CA PRO A 168 -14.79 -19.75 0.45
C PRO A 168 -15.78 -20.04 1.60
N ASN A 169 -16.62 -21.04 1.47
CA ASN A 169 -17.54 -21.51 2.53
C ASN A 169 -17.09 -22.81 3.20
N ASP A 170 -15.91 -23.32 2.90
CA ASP A 170 -15.33 -24.43 3.66
C ASP A 170 -14.89 -23.93 5.03
N LYS A 171 -15.71 -24.25 6.03
CA LYS A 171 -15.52 -23.73 7.39
C LYS A 171 -14.21 -24.20 8.03
N GLU A 172 -13.82 -25.45 7.81
CA GLU A 172 -12.61 -26.01 8.40
C GLU A 172 -11.37 -25.35 7.80
N LEU A 173 -11.35 -25.14 6.49
CA LEU A 173 -10.26 -24.45 5.81
C LEU A 173 -10.11 -23.01 6.32
N VAL A 174 -11.22 -22.27 6.41
CA VAL A 174 -11.23 -20.89 6.94
C VAL A 174 -10.72 -20.84 8.38
N GLU A 175 -11.18 -21.73 9.27
CA GLU A 175 -10.73 -21.80 10.66
C GLU A 175 -9.23 -22.09 10.77
N ARG A 176 -8.69 -22.92 9.87
CA ARG A 176 -7.25 -23.21 9.81
C ARG A 176 -6.44 -22.00 9.37
N GLU A 177 -6.86 -21.34 8.32
CA GLU A 177 -6.18 -20.17 7.80
C GLU A 177 -6.21 -18.99 8.79
N VAL A 178 -7.35 -18.74 9.43
CA VAL A 178 -7.52 -17.78 10.53
C VAL A 178 -6.55 -18.06 11.68
N LYS A 179 -6.36 -19.33 12.04
CA LYS A 179 -5.40 -19.73 13.08
C LYS A 179 -3.96 -19.43 12.68
N ALA A 180 -3.59 -19.67 11.42
CA ALA A 180 -2.26 -19.35 10.90
C ALA A 180 -2.03 -17.83 10.88
N MET A 181 -3.02 -17.04 10.47
CA MET A 181 -2.98 -15.58 10.53
C MET A 181 -2.78 -15.08 11.96
N ALA A 182 -3.54 -15.61 12.92
CA ALA A 182 -3.38 -15.26 14.34
C ALA A 182 -1.97 -15.59 14.84
N LYS A 183 -1.39 -16.73 14.42
CA LYS A 183 -0.01 -17.09 14.76
C LYS A 183 1.01 -16.13 14.17
N MET A 184 0.83 -15.68 12.93
CA MET A 184 1.66 -14.64 12.34
C MET A 184 1.66 -13.37 13.19
N MET A 185 0.49 -12.93 13.66
CA MET A 185 0.38 -11.75 14.52
C MET A 185 1.09 -11.92 15.88
N GLU A 186 1.04 -13.11 16.47
CA GLU A 186 1.83 -13.44 17.67
C GLU A 186 3.34 -13.34 17.38
N PHE A 187 3.82 -13.87 16.25
CA PHE A 187 5.24 -13.82 15.88
C PHE A 187 5.74 -12.39 15.64
N ILE A 188 4.94 -11.56 14.98
CA ILE A 188 5.25 -10.15 14.78
C ILE A 188 5.39 -9.45 16.13
N TYR A 189 4.42 -9.62 17.02
CA TYR A 189 4.42 -9.02 18.35
C TYR A 189 5.62 -9.46 19.19
N ASP A 190 5.87 -10.77 19.23
CA ASP A 190 6.97 -11.32 20.04
C ASP A 190 8.33 -10.82 19.53
N TYR A 191 8.51 -10.77 18.20
CA TYR A 191 9.78 -10.33 17.65
C TYR A 191 9.98 -8.80 17.75
N ASP A 192 8.95 -8.01 17.51
CA ASP A 192 8.98 -6.55 17.70
C ASP A 192 9.42 -6.20 19.14
N ASN A 193 8.85 -6.89 20.15
CA ASN A 193 9.26 -6.74 21.54
C ASN A 193 10.75 -7.09 21.78
N VAL A 194 11.27 -8.12 21.13
CA VAL A 194 12.68 -8.53 21.27
C VAL A 194 13.62 -7.46 20.75
N ILE A 195 13.29 -6.80 19.66
CA ILE A 195 14.14 -5.78 19.02
C ILE A 195 13.89 -4.34 19.49
N GLY A 196 13.00 -4.15 20.47
CA GLY A 196 12.79 -2.86 21.13
C GLY A 196 11.58 -2.07 20.68
N ASN A 197 10.59 -2.71 20.09
CA ASN A 197 9.31 -2.15 19.62
C ASN A 197 9.46 -1.03 18.58
N PRO A 198 10.14 -1.25 17.45
CA PRO A 198 10.26 -0.24 16.39
C PRO A 198 8.97 -0.05 15.60
N HIS A 199 7.96 -0.94 15.79
CA HIS A 199 6.71 -0.98 15.04
C HIS A 199 6.94 -0.96 13.53
N THR A 200 7.75 -1.91 13.05
CA THR A 200 8.18 -2.01 11.65
C THR A 200 7.04 -2.43 10.75
N VAL A 201 6.25 -3.42 11.17
CA VAL A 201 5.06 -3.89 10.44
C VAL A 201 3.92 -2.92 10.69
N ILE A 202 3.43 -2.23 9.65
CA ILE A 202 2.37 -1.23 9.80
C ILE A 202 1.02 -1.68 9.25
N GLY A 203 1.00 -2.75 8.47
CA GLY A 203 -0.22 -3.24 7.83
C GLY A 203 -0.15 -4.66 7.34
N ILE A 204 -1.32 -5.27 7.22
CA ILE A 204 -1.54 -6.57 6.60
C ILE A 204 -2.53 -6.42 5.46
N GLN A 205 -2.10 -6.76 4.24
CA GLN A 205 -3.05 -7.02 3.16
C GLN A 205 -3.66 -8.41 3.36
N VAL A 206 -4.97 -8.47 3.43
CA VAL A 206 -5.73 -9.72 3.62
C VAL A 206 -6.06 -10.28 2.25
N GLU A 207 -5.39 -11.34 1.86
CA GLU A 207 -5.39 -11.93 0.52
C GLU A 207 -4.89 -10.96 -0.57
N ASN A 208 -4.75 -11.44 -1.80
CA ASN A 208 -4.36 -10.63 -2.95
C ASN A 208 -5.37 -10.77 -4.07
N GLU A 209 -5.92 -9.66 -4.56
CA GLU A 209 -6.90 -9.66 -5.65
C GLU A 209 -7.99 -10.75 -5.50
N PRO A 210 -8.58 -10.92 -4.30
CA PRO A 210 -9.50 -12.03 -4.03
C PRO A 210 -10.78 -11.95 -4.86
N ASP A 211 -11.14 -10.77 -5.35
CA ASP A 211 -12.25 -10.51 -6.27
C ASP A 211 -12.14 -11.30 -7.57
N MET A 212 -10.95 -11.70 -7.99
CA MET A 212 -10.72 -12.57 -9.14
C MET A 212 -11.34 -13.97 -8.95
N LEU A 213 -11.64 -14.40 -7.71
CA LEU A 213 -12.38 -15.64 -7.45
C LEU A 213 -13.73 -15.63 -8.18
N ALA A 214 -14.44 -14.52 -8.17
CA ALA A 214 -15.73 -14.39 -8.82
C ALA A 214 -15.65 -14.60 -10.34
N THR A 215 -14.54 -14.23 -10.97
CA THR A 215 -14.33 -14.39 -12.41
C THR A 215 -13.71 -15.74 -12.77
N ARG A 216 -12.68 -16.18 -12.07
CA ARG A 216 -11.91 -17.39 -12.40
C ARG A 216 -12.57 -18.66 -11.91
N HIS A 217 -13.14 -18.65 -10.69
CA HIS A 217 -13.83 -19.83 -10.15
C HIS A 217 -15.11 -20.13 -10.94
N ASN A 218 -15.83 -19.10 -11.37
CA ASN A 218 -16.99 -19.27 -12.23
C ASN A 218 -16.62 -20.01 -13.53
N ALA A 219 -15.53 -19.61 -14.17
CA ALA A 219 -15.03 -20.29 -15.37
C ALA A 219 -14.60 -21.74 -15.11
N ALA A 220 -14.04 -22.05 -13.93
CA ALA A 220 -13.52 -23.37 -13.59
C ALA A 220 -14.61 -24.35 -13.09
N HIS A 221 -15.63 -23.86 -12.40
CA HIS A 221 -16.61 -24.70 -11.68
C HIS A 221 -18.08 -24.36 -11.99
N GLY A 222 -18.36 -23.41 -12.86
CA GLY A 222 -19.72 -23.06 -13.28
C GLY A 222 -20.56 -22.32 -12.24
N TYR A 223 -19.94 -21.73 -11.20
CA TYR A 223 -20.63 -20.86 -10.24
C TYR A 223 -20.89 -19.47 -10.83
N SER A 224 -21.94 -18.81 -10.41
CA SER A 224 -22.11 -17.40 -10.73
C SER A 224 -21.23 -16.55 -9.83
N ALA A 225 -20.59 -15.52 -10.38
CA ALA A 225 -19.77 -14.58 -9.63
C ALA A 225 -20.49 -14.06 -8.38
N ILE A 226 -21.74 -13.62 -8.53
CA ILE A 226 -22.57 -13.07 -7.44
C ILE A 226 -22.75 -14.06 -6.30
N SER A 227 -22.81 -15.37 -6.57
CA SER A 227 -23.04 -16.39 -5.53
C SER A 227 -21.84 -16.60 -4.61
N LEU A 228 -20.63 -16.22 -5.02
CA LEU A 228 -19.41 -16.42 -4.24
C LEU A 228 -19.10 -15.23 -3.31
N TRP A 229 -19.55 -14.03 -3.65
CA TRP A 229 -19.25 -12.82 -2.88
C TRP A 229 -19.64 -12.88 -1.39
N PRO A 230 -20.81 -13.38 -0.98
CA PRO A 230 -21.14 -13.43 0.45
C PRO A 230 -20.16 -14.26 1.26
N ALA A 231 -19.72 -15.40 0.73
CA ALA A 231 -18.75 -16.26 1.39
C ALA A 231 -17.34 -15.66 1.37
N LEU A 232 -16.93 -15.05 0.26
CA LEU A 232 -15.65 -14.34 0.16
C LEU A 232 -15.58 -13.16 1.14
N LEU A 233 -16.63 -12.35 1.24
CA LEU A 233 -16.70 -11.26 2.20
C LEU A 233 -16.63 -11.73 3.65
N ALA A 234 -17.21 -12.90 3.96
CA ALA A 234 -17.10 -13.50 5.29
C ALA A 234 -15.66 -13.96 5.56
N HIS A 235 -15.02 -14.64 4.60
CA HIS A 235 -13.64 -15.08 4.70
C HIS A 235 -12.66 -13.93 4.94
N LEU A 236 -12.71 -12.87 4.13
CA LEU A 236 -11.88 -11.69 4.29
C LEU A 236 -12.09 -11.02 5.66
N ASN A 237 -13.35 -10.97 6.13
CA ASN A 237 -13.66 -10.45 7.45
C ASN A 237 -13.04 -11.28 8.58
N GLU A 238 -13.13 -12.61 8.52
CA GLU A 238 -12.57 -13.50 9.54
C GLU A 238 -11.03 -13.38 9.62
N LEU A 239 -10.34 -13.35 8.47
CA LEU A 239 -8.90 -13.12 8.43
C LEU A 239 -8.52 -11.74 8.99
N GLY A 240 -9.22 -10.69 8.56
CA GLY A 240 -8.97 -9.35 9.08
C GLY A 240 -9.24 -9.22 10.58
N LEU A 241 -10.28 -9.89 11.09
CA LEU A 241 -10.54 -9.97 12.54
C LEU A 241 -9.45 -10.73 13.29
N ALA A 242 -8.82 -11.73 12.69
CA ALA A 242 -7.68 -12.41 13.29
C ALA A 242 -6.50 -11.45 13.50
N VAL A 243 -6.25 -10.56 12.54
CA VAL A 243 -5.26 -9.49 12.68
C VAL A 243 -5.66 -8.53 13.80
N LYS A 244 -6.87 -7.97 13.75
CA LYS A 244 -7.33 -6.94 14.70
C LYS A 244 -7.50 -7.43 16.13
N ASN A 245 -7.76 -8.71 16.33
CA ASN A 245 -7.85 -9.33 17.65
C ASN A 245 -6.50 -9.87 18.15
N GLY A 246 -5.45 -9.78 17.33
CA GLY A 246 -4.09 -10.17 17.69
C GLY A 246 -3.44 -9.20 18.67
N PRO A 247 -2.26 -9.55 19.20
CA PRO A 247 -1.55 -8.73 20.18
C PRO A 247 -0.80 -7.52 19.56
N TYR A 248 -0.70 -7.44 18.24
CA TYR A 248 0.06 -6.43 17.52
C TYR A 248 -0.88 -5.50 16.74
N ASP A 249 -0.72 -4.19 16.90
CA ASP A 249 -1.57 -3.18 16.26
C ASP A 249 -1.04 -2.83 14.86
N CYS A 250 -1.87 -3.02 13.85
CA CYS A 250 -1.61 -2.60 12.49
C CYS A 250 -2.93 -2.49 11.69
N TYR A 251 -2.91 -1.76 10.58
CA TYR A 251 -4.09 -1.70 9.71
C TYR A 251 -4.26 -2.98 8.90
N THR A 252 -5.49 -3.19 8.43
CA THR A 252 -5.84 -4.25 7.49
C THR A 252 -6.38 -3.66 6.19
N ARG A 253 -5.96 -4.18 5.05
CA ARG A 253 -6.52 -3.81 3.76
C ARG A 253 -6.75 -5.01 2.83
N VAL A 254 -7.50 -4.76 1.78
CA VAL A 254 -7.66 -5.65 0.62
C VAL A 254 -7.35 -4.85 -0.64
N ASN A 255 -6.73 -5.45 -1.65
CA ASN A 255 -6.62 -4.87 -2.98
C ASN A 255 -7.62 -5.51 -3.95
N GLN A 256 -8.06 -4.76 -4.95
CA GLN A 256 -8.98 -5.23 -5.98
C GLN A 256 -8.49 -4.91 -7.40
N THR A 257 -8.79 -5.79 -8.34
CA THR A 257 -8.25 -5.73 -9.70
C THR A 257 -8.86 -4.66 -10.60
N CYS A 258 -10.00 -4.04 -10.25
CA CYS A 258 -10.77 -3.15 -11.13
C CYS A 258 -11.16 -3.77 -12.49
N ALA A 259 -11.15 -5.10 -12.60
CA ALA A 259 -11.32 -5.81 -13.87
C ALA A 259 -12.79 -5.98 -14.31
N TYR A 260 -13.76 -5.41 -13.60
CA TYR A 260 -15.21 -5.59 -13.83
C TYR A 260 -15.99 -4.30 -13.50
N ASP A 261 -17.15 -4.12 -14.12
CA ASP A 261 -17.91 -2.86 -14.12
C ASP A 261 -18.39 -2.40 -12.74
N ASP A 262 -18.66 -3.33 -11.83
CA ASP A 262 -19.20 -3.05 -10.49
C ASP A 262 -18.16 -3.18 -9.36
N TRP A 263 -16.87 -3.03 -9.68
CA TRP A 263 -15.77 -3.15 -8.70
C TRP A 263 -15.88 -2.15 -7.54
N ILE A 264 -16.36 -0.93 -7.75
CA ILE A 264 -16.59 0.05 -6.68
C ILE A 264 -17.67 -0.42 -5.71
N TYR A 265 -18.77 -1.00 -6.22
CA TYR A 265 -19.80 -1.57 -5.36
C TYR A 265 -19.26 -2.65 -4.42
N TRP A 266 -18.42 -3.55 -4.94
CA TRP A 266 -17.82 -4.61 -4.13
C TRP A 266 -16.71 -4.07 -3.21
N SER A 267 -15.95 -3.07 -3.62
CA SER A 267 -15.01 -2.36 -2.75
C SER A 267 -15.71 -1.76 -1.52
N GLU A 268 -16.86 -1.14 -1.70
CA GLU A 268 -17.68 -0.65 -0.58
C GLU A 268 -18.11 -1.80 0.35
N LYS A 269 -18.49 -2.96 -0.19
CA LYS A 269 -18.86 -4.12 0.63
C LYS A 269 -17.70 -4.70 1.42
N VAL A 270 -16.50 -4.69 0.86
CA VAL A 270 -15.26 -5.08 1.55
C VAL A 270 -14.88 -4.06 2.62
N ALA A 271 -14.83 -2.77 2.28
CA ALA A 271 -14.49 -1.68 3.21
C ALA A 271 -15.45 -1.58 4.41
N ASN A 272 -16.68 -2.06 4.28
CA ASN A 272 -17.67 -2.11 5.37
C ASN A 272 -17.54 -3.36 6.27
N ARG A 273 -16.49 -4.18 6.15
CA ARG A 273 -16.23 -5.31 7.05
C ARG A 273 -15.48 -4.85 8.29
N ALA A 274 -15.84 -5.38 9.45
CA ALA A 274 -15.22 -5.01 10.72
C ALA A 274 -13.73 -5.38 10.79
N GLY A 275 -13.32 -6.42 10.03
CA GLY A 275 -11.93 -6.84 9.92
C GLY A 275 -11.10 -6.06 8.90
N ILE A 276 -11.67 -5.11 8.14
CA ILE A 276 -10.96 -4.40 7.06
C ILE A 276 -11.04 -2.89 7.30
N ASP A 277 -9.90 -2.23 7.32
CA ASP A 277 -9.83 -0.78 7.50
C ASP A 277 -10.04 -0.02 6.20
N TYR A 278 -9.47 -0.50 5.10
CA TYR A 278 -9.67 0.12 3.79
C TYR A 278 -9.43 -0.85 2.61
N VAL A 279 -9.80 -0.39 1.44
CA VAL A 279 -9.59 -1.11 0.17
C VAL A 279 -8.72 -0.27 -0.74
N GLY A 280 -7.66 -0.88 -1.25
CA GLY A 280 -6.85 -0.38 -2.36
C GLY A 280 -7.26 -1.01 -3.69
N PHE A 281 -6.59 -0.62 -4.77
CA PHE A 281 -6.87 -1.14 -6.11
C PHE A 281 -5.61 -1.24 -6.97
N ASP A 282 -5.68 -2.11 -7.99
CA ASP A 282 -4.59 -2.47 -8.88
C ASP A 282 -4.93 -2.08 -10.33
N PRO A 283 -4.74 -0.82 -10.69
CA PRO A 283 -5.20 -0.29 -11.97
C PRO A 283 -4.41 -0.79 -13.17
N TYR A 284 -3.12 -1.01 -13.04
CA TYR A 284 -2.19 -1.35 -14.11
C TYR A 284 -2.35 -0.48 -15.37
N VAL A 285 -2.48 0.82 -15.16
CA VAL A 285 -2.66 1.81 -16.23
C VAL A 285 -1.56 2.88 -16.18
N ASN A 286 -1.20 3.38 -17.36
CA ASN A 286 -0.22 4.46 -17.54
C ASN A 286 -0.92 5.77 -17.93
N ASN A 287 -2.00 6.12 -17.22
CA ASN A 287 -2.84 7.28 -17.49
C ASN A 287 -3.21 8.01 -16.20
N VAL A 288 -2.76 9.25 -16.06
CA VAL A 288 -2.94 10.07 -14.86
C VAL A 288 -4.40 10.40 -14.58
N ASN A 289 -5.19 10.65 -15.62
CA ASN A 289 -6.61 10.99 -15.47
C ASN A 289 -7.39 9.77 -14.96
N THR A 290 -7.16 8.60 -15.55
CA THR A 290 -7.79 7.35 -15.11
C THR A 290 -7.45 7.04 -13.65
N ILE A 291 -6.18 7.18 -13.25
CA ILE A 291 -5.77 7.05 -11.84
C ILE A 291 -6.53 8.03 -10.96
N GLY A 292 -6.62 9.30 -11.36
CA GLY A 292 -7.35 10.33 -10.60
C GLY A 292 -8.84 10.03 -10.45
N GLU A 293 -9.50 9.57 -11.51
CA GLU A 293 -10.93 9.19 -11.50
C GLU A 293 -11.18 8.01 -10.55
N TRP A 294 -10.35 6.99 -10.61
CA TRP A 294 -10.50 5.78 -9.79
C TRP A 294 -10.14 6.02 -8.32
N LEU A 295 -9.11 6.82 -8.05
CA LEU A 295 -8.80 7.26 -6.68
C LEU A 295 -9.97 8.05 -6.07
N GLN A 296 -10.61 8.92 -6.86
CA GLN A 296 -11.76 9.66 -6.39
C GLN A 296 -12.95 8.74 -6.11
N ALA A 297 -13.22 7.77 -6.96
CA ALA A 297 -14.30 6.80 -6.76
C ALA A 297 -14.12 5.99 -5.47
N LEU A 298 -12.90 5.55 -5.15
CA LEU A 298 -12.61 4.89 -3.87
C LEU A 298 -12.69 5.84 -2.67
N LYS A 299 -12.30 7.09 -2.85
CA LYS A 299 -12.35 8.11 -1.81
C LYS A 299 -13.79 8.49 -1.45
N ASP A 300 -14.73 8.32 -2.38
CA ASP A 300 -16.15 8.55 -2.16
C ASP A 300 -16.80 7.42 -1.31
N ILE A 301 -16.11 6.30 -1.09
CA ILE A 301 -16.52 5.27 -0.14
C ILE A 301 -16.30 5.80 1.29
N PRO A 302 -17.35 5.92 2.12
CA PRO A 302 -17.22 6.47 3.45
C PRO A 302 -16.24 5.66 4.31
N GLY A 303 -15.20 6.30 4.81
CA GLY A 303 -14.23 5.66 5.68
C GLY A 303 -13.01 5.06 4.98
N ASN A 304 -12.98 5.03 3.68
CA ASN A 304 -11.92 4.39 2.94
C ASN A 304 -10.69 5.30 2.73
N PHE A 305 -9.50 4.83 3.09
CA PHE A 305 -8.25 5.42 2.62
C PHE A 305 -8.02 5.00 1.17
N SER A 306 -8.03 5.95 0.24
CA SER A 306 -7.87 5.63 -1.18
C SER A 306 -6.41 5.36 -1.52
N HIS A 307 -6.13 4.24 -2.16
CA HIS A 307 -4.78 3.72 -2.33
C HIS A 307 -4.60 2.95 -3.64
N VAL A 308 -3.64 3.36 -4.46
CA VAL A 308 -3.14 2.54 -5.57
C VAL A 308 -2.21 1.50 -4.96
N ALA A 309 -2.68 0.26 -4.84
CA ALA A 309 -1.95 -0.80 -4.17
C ALA A 309 -0.95 -1.52 -5.10
N GLU A 310 -1.23 -1.54 -6.41
CA GLU A 310 -0.30 -2.06 -7.41
C GLU A 310 -0.43 -1.28 -8.72
N ASN A 311 0.66 -0.70 -9.21
CA ASN A 311 0.70 -0.19 -10.59
C ASN A 311 2.08 -0.48 -11.20
N GLY A 312 2.12 -0.90 -12.47
CA GLY A 312 3.33 -1.43 -13.09
C GLY A 312 4.55 -0.49 -12.98
N GLY A 313 5.63 -0.98 -12.39
CA GLY A 313 6.89 -0.23 -12.21
C GLY A 313 7.56 0.18 -13.52
N GLU A 314 7.26 -0.53 -14.61
CA GLU A 314 7.71 -0.20 -15.96
C GLU A 314 7.04 1.04 -16.58
N PHE A 315 5.94 1.52 -15.99
CA PHE A 315 5.21 2.64 -16.57
C PHE A 315 5.98 3.95 -16.51
N PHE A 316 5.96 4.64 -17.64
CA PHE A 316 6.71 5.88 -17.84
C PHE A 316 6.25 7.05 -16.97
N ASN A 317 5.02 7.00 -16.49
CA ASN A 317 4.35 8.11 -15.81
C ASN A 317 4.15 7.85 -14.31
N ASN A 318 4.82 6.86 -13.71
CA ASN A 318 4.68 6.57 -12.28
C ASN A 318 5.01 7.77 -11.38
N ASP A 319 6.01 8.57 -11.74
CA ASP A 319 6.34 9.81 -11.05
C ASP A 319 5.15 10.79 -10.99
N VAL A 320 4.48 10.97 -12.11
CA VAL A 320 3.33 11.88 -12.24
C VAL A 320 2.08 11.30 -11.61
N MET A 321 1.85 10.00 -11.76
CA MET A 321 0.71 9.29 -11.14
C MET A 321 0.82 9.28 -9.61
N THR A 322 2.03 9.09 -9.08
CA THR A 322 2.29 9.20 -7.63
C THR A 322 2.00 10.61 -7.13
N LEU A 323 2.48 11.65 -7.83
CA LEU A 323 2.17 13.02 -7.46
C LEU A 323 0.65 13.28 -7.48
N LYS A 324 -0.05 12.75 -8.51
CA LYS A 324 -1.51 12.86 -8.59
C LYS A 324 -2.20 12.24 -7.38
N ALA A 325 -1.78 11.05 -6.96
CA ALA A 325 -2.31 10.40 -5.76
C ALA A 325 -2.08 11.26 -4.51
N PHE A 326 -0.86 11.78 -4.33
CA PHE A 326 -0.50 12.55 -3.14
C PHE A 326 -1.25 13.87 -3.02
N VAL A 327 -1.39 14.63 -4.11
CA VAL A 327 -2.19 15.87 -4.07
C VAL A 327 -3.69 15.62 -3.88
N MET A 328 -4.14 14.38 -4.07
CA MET A 328 -5.48 13.92 -3.71
C MET A 328 -5.56 13.37 -2.28
N GLY A 329 -4.45 13.34 -1.52
CA GLY A 329 -4.38 12.77 -0.17
C GLY A 329 -4.49 11.24 -0.14
N CYS A 330 -3.99 10.56 -1.17
CA CYS A 330 -4.08 9.11 -1.37
C CYS A 330 -2.69 8.45 -1.30
N GLY A 331 -2.65 7.13 -1.12
CA GLY A 331 -1.43 6.34 -1.21
C GLY A 331 -1.10 5.88 -2.63
N TYR A 332 0.17 5.55 -2.88
CA TYR A 332 0.61 5.01 -4.17
C TYR A 332 1.76 4.03 -4.01
N GLU A 333 1.65 2.90 -4.70
CA GLU A 333 2.65 1.84 -4.72
C GLU A 333 2.91 1.34 -6.14
N VAL A 334 4.17 0.98 -6.39
CA VAL A 334 4.57 0.38 -7.67
C VAL A 334 4.72 -1.13 -7.54
N PHE A 335 4.15 -1.85 -8.44
CA PHE A 335 4.37 -3.27 -8.69
C PHE A 335 5.27 -3.42 -9.91
N GLU A 336 6.47 -3.89 -9.80
CA GLU A 336 7.26 -4.34 -8.67
C GLU A 336 8.64 -3.65 -8.66
N VAL A 337 9.42 -3.81 -7.61
CA VAL A 337 10.78 -3.25 -7.57
C VAL A 337 11.66 -3.88 -8.65
N ILE A 338 11.71 -5.20 -8.73
CA ILE A 338 12.56 -5.94 -9.66
C ILE A 338 11.72 -6.85 -10.52
N THR A 339 11.89 -6.75 -11.83
CA THR A 339 11.29 -7.70 -12.76
C THR A 339 11.69 -9.13 -12.41
N THR A 340 10.70 -9.96 -12.13
CA THR A 340 10.92 -11.35 -11.73
C THR A 340 11.32 -12.21 -12.92
N PRO A 341 12.50 -12.83 -12.93
CA PRO A 341 12.94 -13.67 -14.01
C PRO A 341 12.35 -15.07 -13.86
N HIS A 342 11.24 -15.35 -14.49
CA HIS A 342 10.74 -16.72 -14.57
C HIS A 342 10.44 -17.11 -16.00
N LYS A 343 10.99 -18.25 -16.46
CA LYS A 343 10.88 -18.74 -17.85
C LYS A 343 9.43 -18.94 -18.34
N ASP A 344 8.50 -19.16 -17.42
CA ASP A 344 7.10 -19.40 -17.70
C ASP A 344 6.23 -18.15 -17.53
N LEU A 345 6.81 -17.03 -17.06
CA LEU A 345 6.15 -15.72 -16.90
C LEU A 345 6.40 -14.89 -18.16
N LYS A 346 5.48 -14.87 -19.11
CA LYS A 346 5.69 -14.17 -20.40
C LYS A 346 5.66 -12.65 -20.26
N ASP A 347 4.52 -12.06 -19.90
CA ASP A 347 4.31 -10.61 -19.96
C ASP A 347 4.35 -9.93 -18.58
N TRP A 348 4.12 -10.67 -17.51
CA TRP A 348 4.11 -10.16 -16.14
C TRP A 348 5.52 -9.83 -15.62
N THR A 349 6.54 -10.48 -16.15
CA THR A 349 7.94 -10.28 -15.78
C THR A 349 8.53 -8.93 -16.18
N LEU A 350 7.81 -8.12 -16.95
CA LEU A 350 8.31 -6.83 -17.43
C LEU A 350 7.95 -5.67 -16.50
N ARG A 351 7.24 -5.91 -15.40
CA ARG A 351 6.64 -4.86 -14.58
C ARG A 351 7.56 -4.18 -13.57
N GLY A 352 8.74 -4.73 -13.30
CA GLY A 352 9.69 -4.14 -12.34
C GLY A 352 10.23 -2.78 -12.76
N VAL A 353 10.61 -1.97 -11.77
CA VAL A 353 11.38 -0.73 -11.94
C VAL A 353 12.80 -1.07 -12.42
N TYR A 354 13.36 -2.16 -11.91
CA TYR A 354 14.66 -2.69 -12.33
C TYR A 354 14.50 -3.95 -13.19
N ASN A 355 15.51 -4.23 -14.00
CA ASN A 355 15.65 -5.49 -14.71
C ASN A 355 16.07 -6.63 -13.75
N PRO A 356 15.94 -7.91 -14.17
CA PRO A 356 16.35 -9.06 -13.33
C PRO A 356 17.82 -9.06 -12.89
N ASP A 357 18.68 -8.38 -13.62
CA ASP A 357 20.12 -8.21 -13.33
C ASP A 357 20.43 -6.96 -12.51
N PHE A 358 19.39 -6.36 -11.90
CA PHE A 358 19.44 -5.14 -11.07
C PHE A 358 19.79 -3.87 -11.84
N THR A 359 19.93 -3.92 -13.15
CA THR A 359 20.11 -2.71 -13.94
C THR A 359 18.84 -1.88 -14.02
N PRO A 360 18.93 -0.53 -13.92
CA PRO A 360 17.76 0.33 -13.98
C PRO A 360 17.14 0.35 -15.39
N LYS A 361 15.81 0.41 -15.45
CA LYS A 361 15.10 0.72 -16.69
C LYS A 361 15.15 2.22 -16.99
N GLY A 362 14.75 2.61 -18.22
CA GLY A 362 14.88 4.00 -18.66
C GLY A 362 14.15 5.04 -17.79
N GLN A 363 13.04 4.65 -17.13
CA GLN A 363 12.26 5.54 -16.25
C GLN A 363 12.77 5.55 -14.79
N THR A 364 13.61 4.61 -14.38
CA THR A 364 14.00 4.39 -12.98
C THR A 364 14.58 5.63 -12.33
N LYS A 365 15.52 6.31 -13.00
CA LYS A 365 16.13 7.51 -12.44
C LYS A 365 15.08 8.59 -12.12
N ARG A 366 14.14 8.81 -13.01
CA ARG A 366 13.12 9.84 -12.82
C ARG A 366 12.16 9.50 -11.68
N LEU A 367 11.85 8.20 -11.52
CA LEU A 367 11.08 7.72 -10.38
C LEU A 367 11.83 7.95 -9.06
N ILE A 368 13.12 7.60 -9.00
CA ILE A 368 13.97 7.84 -7.83
C ILE A 368 14.02 9.32 -7.48
N ASP A 369 14.22 10.21 -8.47
CA ASP A 369 14.28 11.65 -8.26
C ASP A 369 12.95 12.19 -7.70
N ALA A 370 11.81 11.71 -8.22
CA ALA A 370 10.48 12.08 -7.74
C ALA A 370 10.24 11.57 -6.31
N TYR A 371 10.55 10.32 -6.05
CA TYR A 371 10.36 9.71 -4.74
C TYR A 371 11.25 10.35 -3.67
N ALA A 372 12.45 10.80 -4.05
CA ALA A 372 13.33 11.53 -3.14
C ALA A 372 12.69 12.84 -2.66
N ILE A 373 12.09 13.65 -3.56
CA ILE A 373 11.43 14.90 -3.14
C ILE A 373 10.10 14.64 -2.43
N PHE A 374 9.37 13.58 -2.77
CA PHE A 374 8.14 13.22 -2.08
C PHE A 374 8.44 12.75 -0.64
N LYS A 375 9.45 11.88 -0.46
CA LYS A 375 9.90 11.46 0.87
C LYS A 375 10.44 12.64 1.67
N ALA A 376 11.16 13.58 1.06
CA ALA A 376 11.63 14.78 1.74
C ALA A 376 10.49 15.69 2.22
N ALA A 377 9.35 15.71 1.49
CA ALA A 377 8.15 16.48 1.81
C ALA A 377 7.04 15.66 2.50
N TRP A 378 7.36 14.46 2.98
CA TRP A 378 6.38 13.48 3.46
C TRP A 378 5.36 14.06 4.44
N TYR A 379 5.81 14.92 5.37
CA TYR A 379 4.96 15.46 6.41
C TYR A 379 3.91 16.41 5.84
N ASP A 380 4.28 17.29 4.92
CA ASP A 380 3.32 18.19 4.28
C ASP A 380 2.31 17.42 3.42
N PHE A 381 2.74 16.43 2.63
CA PHE A 381 1.81 15.57 1.90
C PHE A 381 0.87 14.78 2.83
N ALA A 382 1.36 14.34 3.97
CA ALA A 382 0.56 13.57 4.92
C ALA A 382 -0.39 14.44 5.76
N THR A 383 -0.18 15.75 5.88
CA THR A 383 -0.93 16.61 6.81
C THR A 383 -1.71 17.75 6.17
N ALA A 384 -1.23 18.30 5.03
CA ALA A 384 -1.89 19.47 4.41
C ALA A 384 -3.29 19.11 3.87
N PRO A 385 -4.29 20.01 3.94
CA PRO A 385 -5.57 19.83 3.26
C PRO A 385 -5.39 19.55 1.76
N VAL A 386 -6.27 18.75 1.16
CA VAL A 386 -6.16 18.40 -0.27
C VAL A 386 -6.23 19.66 -1.16
N GLY A 387 -7.07 20.64 -0.81
CA GLY A 387 -7.19 21.89 -1.55
C GLY A 387 -5.94 22.77 -1.54
N ASP A 388 -5.04 22.56 -0.57
CA ASP A 388 -3.79 23.30 -0.43
C ASP A 388 -2.59 22.62 -1.09
N MET A 389 -2.79 21.47 -1.76
CA MET A 389 -1.77 20.72 -2.46
C MET A 389 -1.92 20.88 -3.98
N LEU A 390 -0.88 21.36 -4.61
CA LEU A 390 -0.84 21.60 -6.06
C LEU A 390 0.25 20.74 -6.70
N GLY A 391 -0.12 20.03 -7.76
CA GLY A 391 0.82 19.24 -8.55
C GLY A 391 0.93 19.74 -9.97
N PHE A 392 2.14 19.87 -10.47
CA PHE A 392 2.44 20.36 -11.82
C PHE A 392 2.93 19.21 -12.70
N ASN A 393 2.68 19.34 -14.02
CA ASN A 393 2.93 18.30 -15.02
C ASN A 393 2.01 17.08 -14.93
N LEU A 394 0.82 17.25 -14.36
CA LEU A 394 -0.14 16.15 -14.19
C LEU A 394 -1.01 15.88 -15.42
N VAL A 395 -1.07 16.80 -16.40
CA VAL A 395 -2.08 16.75 -17.47
C VAL A 395 -1.48 16.44 -18.84
N ASP A 396 -0.36 17.02 -19.20
CA ASP A 396 0.29 16.79 -20.49
C ASP A 396 1.76 16.46 -20.33
N GLN A 397 2.07 15.20 -20.56
CA GLN A 397 3.39 14.66 -20.31
C GLN A 397 4.26 14.55 -21.56
N TYR A 398 3.67 14.72 -22.74
CA TYR A 398 4.37 14.55 -24.00
C TYR A 398 4.77 15.88 -24.63
N ASN A 399 4.02 16.93 -24.32
CA ASN A 399 4.24 18.26 -24.86
C ASN A 399 4.87 19.24 -23.85
N GLY A 400 5.54 18.71 -22.82
CA GLY A 400 6.04 19.46 -21.67
C GLY A 400 7.13 20.50 -21.90
N LEU A 401 7.45 20.83 -23.14
CA LEU A 401 8.40 21.89 -23.47
C LEU A 401 7.76 23.25 -23.25
N ASN A 402 8.35 24.08 -22.40
CA ASN A 402 7.90 25.44 -22.10
C ASN A 402 6.46 25.54 -21.55
N ARG A 403 5.98 24.53 -20.86
CA ARG A 403 4.68 24.55 -20.24
C ARG A 403 4.66 25.42 -19.00
N THR A 404 3.60 26.23 -18.84
CA THR A 404 3.29 26.96 -17.63
C THR A 404 1.93 26.53 -17.12
N GLU A 405 1.87 26.11 -15.86
CA GLU A 405 0.63 25.80 -15.18
C GLU A 405 0.35 26.85 -14.10
N GLU A 406 -0.90 27.20 -13.95
CA GLU A 406 -1.38 28.05 -12.87
C GLU A 406 -2.20 27.21 -11.90
N ALA A 407 -1.96 27.44 -10.62
CA ALA A 407 -2.73 26.84 -9.57
C ALA A 407 -2.94 27.85 -8.44
N GLN A 408 -4.04 27.74 -7.76
CA GLN A 408 -4.42 28.61 -6.65
C GLN A 408 -4.93 27.78 -5.50
N SER A 409 -4.42 28.02 -4.30
CA SER A 409 -4.99 27.46 -3.09
C SER A 409 -6.33 28.12 -2.78
N THR A 410 -7.33 27.33 -2.39
CA THR A 410 -8.70 27.78 -2.20
C THR A 410 -9.09 27.95 -0.73
N GLU A 411 -8.33 27.41 0.20
CA GLU A 411 -8.76 27.29 1.60
C GLU A 411 -7.98 28.14 2.61
N SER A 412 -6.79 28.62 2.25
CA SER A 412 -6.01 29.47 3.14
C SER A 412 -6.16 30.95 2.79
N SER A 413 -6.13 31.79 3.81
CA SER A 413 -6.17 33.23 3.63
C SER A 413 -4.85 33.82 4.13
N PRO A 414 -4.11 34.51 3.27
CA PRO A 414 -4.41 34.83 1.87
C PRO A 414 -4.15 33.63 0.94
N SER A 415 -4.98 33.46 -0.08
CA SER A 415 -4.74 32.50 -1.18
C SER A 415 -3.60 33.01 -2.07
N HIS A 416 -2.67 32.15 -2.41
CA HIS A 416 -1.54 32.46 -3.27
C HIS A 416 -1.65 31.78 -4.62
N ILE A 417 -1.24 32.50 -5.67
CA ILE A 417 -1.15 31.99 -7.02
C ILE A 417 0.30 31.56 -7.27
N VAL A 418 0.46 30.31 -7.69
CA VAL A 418 1.74 29.73 -8.06
C VAL A 418 1.70 29.32 -9.51
N ARG A 419 2.68 29.78 -10.29
CA ARG A 419 2.88 29.34 -11.68
C ARG A 419 4.20 28.62 -11.78
N TRP A 420 4.20 27.49 -12.44
CA TRP A 420 5.39 26.69 -12.65
C TRP A 420 5.76 26.65 -14.12
N SER A 421 7.05 26.78 -14.43
CA SER A 421 7.59 26.69 -15.78
C SER A 421 8.79 25.75 -15.83
N THR A 422 8.76 24.82 -16.75
CA THR A 422 9.82 23.84 -17.00
C THR A 422 10.14 23.72 -18.49
N THR A 423 11.39 23.36 -18.77
CA THR A 423 11.85 22.98 -20.12
C THR A 423 12.16 21.49 -20.22
N SER A 424 11.98 20.75 -19.14
CA SER A 424 12.33 19.33 -19.03
C SER A 424 11.17 18.53 -18.48
N ARG A 425 11.15 17.24 -18.79
CA ARG A 425 10.19 16.31 -18.22
C ARG A 425 10.53 16.06 -16.75
N GLY A 426 9.59 16.29 -15.88
CA GLY A 426 9.69 16.10 -14.45
C GLY A 426 8.40 16.43 -13.75
N VAL A 427 8.42 16.42 -12.44
CA VAL A 427 7.30 16.78 -11.57
C VAL A 427 7.71 17.91 -10.63
N ALA A 428 6.75 18.77 -10.31
CA ALA A 428 6.88 19.79 -9.29
C ALA A 428 5.59 19.88 -8.47
N PHE A 429 5.68 20.42 -7.27
CA PHE A 429 4.52 20.66 -6.42
C PHE A 429 4.70 21.91 -5.58
N ALA A 430 3.56 22.42 -5.08
CA ALA A 430 3.48 23.45 -4.06
C ALA A 430 2.42 23.02 -3.02
N ILE A 431 2.77 23.09 -1.75
CA ILE A 431 1.90 22.74 -0.63
C ILE A 431 1.83 23.94 0.30
N GLN A 432 0.66 24.53 0.43
CA GLN A 432 0.46 25.69 1.28
C GLN A 432 0.12 25.27 2.71
N ALA A 433 0.82 25.84 3.66
CA ALA A 433 0.50 25.81 5.08
C ALA A 433 0.11 27.22 5.55
N LYS A 434 -0.23 27.37 6.84
CA LYS A 434 -0.66 28.66 7.38
C LYS A 434 0.37 29.77 7.22
N ASP A 435 1.64 29.50 7.50
CA ASP A 435 2.70 30.49 7.62
C ASP A 435 3.82 30.30 6.58
N TYR A 436 3.71 29.28 5.73
CA TYR A 436 4.70 28.96 4.73
C TYR A 436 4.10 28.16 3.56
N MET A 437 4.85 28.10 2.47
CA MET A 437 4.61 27.20 1.33
C MET A 437 5.83 26.31 1.14
N THR A 438 5.62 25.00 1.04
CA THR A 438 6.66 24.05 0.66
C THR A 438 6.56 23.79 -0.84
N VAL A 439 7.68 23.94 -1.56
CA VAL A 439 7.76 23.68 -3.00
C VAL A 439 8.92 22.76 -3.33
N GLY A 440 8.73 21.90 -4.31
CA GLY A 440 9.75 20.96 -4.77
C GLY A 440 9.65 20.69 -6.26
N SER A 441 10.79 20.40 -6.91
CA SER A 441 10.84 19.97 -8.30
C SER A 441 11.96 18.95 -8.53
N THR A 442 11.73 18.00 -9.44
CA THR A 442 12.75 17.06 -9.91
C THR A 442 13.74 17.70 -10.91
N GLN A 443 13.43 18.90 -11.43
CA GLN A 443 14.22 19.58 -12.44
C GLN A 443 14.69 20.95 -11.97
N GLN A 444 15.60 21.57 -12.75
CA GLN A 444 15.85 22.98 -12.60
C GLN A 444 14.72 23.76 -13.26
N ASP A 445 13.82 24.27 -12.43
CA ASP A 445 12.58 24.92 -12.85
C ASP A 445 12.47 26.33 -12.28
N TYR A 446 11.43 27.03 -12.73
CA TYR A 446 11.08 28.36 -12.24
C TYR A 446 9.67 28.32 -11.66
N MET A 447 9.54 28.83 -10.43
CA MET A 447 8.27 29.00 -9.76
C MET A 447 7.98 30.50 -9.62
N TYR A 448 6.88 30.96 -10.20
CA TYR A 448 6.46 32.36 -10.12
C TYR A 448 5.43 32.48 -8.98
N LEU A 449 5.65 33.45 -8.11
CA LEU A 449 4.87 33.66 -6.92
C LEU A 449 4.16 35.03 -7.00
N ASP A 450 2.95 35.12 -6.48
CA ASP A 450 2.20 36.37 -6.33
C ASP A 450 2.47 37.09 -5.00
N PHE A 451 3.38 36.56 -4.20
CA PHE A 451 3.81 37.12 -2.92
C PHE A 451 5.34 37.23 -2.82
N GLU A 452 5.79 38.07 -1.90
CA GLU A 452 7.22 38.21 -1.55
C GLU A 452 7.52 37.38 -0.31
N PRO A 453 8.32 36.29 -0.41
CA PRO A 453 8.72 35.52 0.76
C PRO A 453 9.57 36.35 1.70
N THR A 454 9.29 36.30 3.00
CA THR A 454 10.13 36.95 4.03
C THR A 454 11.42 36.17 4.30
N LYS A 455 11.42 34.90 4.01
CA LYS A 455 12.57 33.98 4.17
C LYS A 455 12.38 32.78 3.25
N ILE A 456 13.47 32.23 2.72
CA ILE A 456 13.46 30.98 1.94
C ILE A 456 14.54 30.06 2.49
N GLU A 457 14.15 28.85 2.84
CA GLU A 457 15.04 27.79 3.31
C GLU A 457 14.99 26.60 2.37
N ALA A 458 16.14 26.01 2.07
CA ALA A 458 16.20 24.66 1.55
C ALA A 458 16.29 23.66 2.72
N GLY A 459 15.61 22.52 2.61
CA GLY A 459 15.57 21.57 3.71
C GLY A 459 14.81 20.29 3.38
N LYS A 460 14.47 19.52 4.41
CA LYS A 460 13.66 18.31 4.37
C LYS A 460 13.04 18.05 5.73
N TYR A 461 12.05 17.19 5.79
CA TYR A 461 11.56 16.68 7.07
C TYR A 461 12.41 15.52 7.58
N ASP A 462 12.59 15.44 8.91
CA ASP A 462 13.06 14.24 9.59
C ASP A 462 11.91 13.23 9.81
N ASN A 463 12.20 12.07 10.41
CA ASN A 463 11.20 11.03 10.66
C ASN A 463 10.12 11.42 11.70
N ASP A 464 10.35 12.48 12.46
CA ASP A 464 9.37 13.03 13.43
C ASP A 464 8.53 14.18 12.87
N GLY A 465 8.72 14.56 11.59
CA GLY A 465 8.01 15.66 10.95
C GLY A 465 8.58 17.04 11.26
N ASN A 466 9.79 17.14 11.81
CA ASN A 466 10.45 18.43 12.01
C ASN A 466 11.17 18.87 10.74
N TRP A 467 11.04 20.15 10.42
CA TRP A 467 11.78 20.73 9.29
C TRP A 467 13.26 20.93 9.61
N ILE A 468 14.10 20.25 8.85
CA ILE A 468 15.56 20.35 8.99
C ILE A 468 16.11 21.22 7.87
N VAL A 469 16.59 22.42 8.24
CA VAL A 469 17.18 23.38 7.31
C VAL A 469 18.56 22.91 6.86
N THR A 470 18.78 22.87 5.56
CA THR A 470 20.09 22.54 4.97
C THR A 470 20.87 23.79 4.51
N SER A 471 20.15 24.83 4.06
CA SER A 471 20.75 26.12 3.69
C SER A 471 19.72 27.24 3.60
N ASP A 472 20.20 28.50 3.71
CA ASP A 472 19.46 29.69 3.26
C ASP A 472 19.42 29.70 1.73
N ALA A 473 18.22 29.85 1.19
CA ALA A 473 17.97 29.86 -0.26
C ALA A 473 17.40 31.22 -0.77
N SER A 474 17.43 32.27 0.06
CA SER A 474 16.84 33.58 -0.28
C SER A 474 17.44 34.20 -1.55
N SER A 475 18.72 33.92 -1.83
CA SER A 475 19.40 34.40 -3.05
C SER A 475 18.87 33.79 -4.36
N ARG A 476 18.03 32.75 -4.28
CA ARG A 476 17.41 32.10 -5.44
C ARG A 476 16.12 32.77 -5.88
N TYR A 477 15.60 33.67 -5.09
CA TYR A 477 14.40 34.43 -5.37
C TYR A 477 14.74 35.83 -5.89
N SER A 478 14.12 36.22 -6.99
CA SER A 478 14.24 37.57 -7.56
C SER A 478 13.00 37.91 -8.39
N ASN A 479 12.46 39.10 -8.17
CA ASN A 479 11.37 39.65 -9.00
C ASN A 479 10.17 38.69 -9.14
N GLY A 480 9.69 38.13 -8.05
CA GLY A 480 8.54 37.21 -8.07
C GLY A 480 8.87 35.80 -8.54
N THR A 481 10.12 35.47 -8.77
CA THR A 481 10.54 34.18 -9.33
C THR A 481 11.52 33.46 -8.42
N LEU A 482 11.19 32.22 -8.04
CA LEU A 482 12.09 31.28 -7.39
C LEU A 482 12.74 30.39 -8.45
N THR A 483 14.08 30.39 -8.52
CA THR A 483 14.86 29.45 -9.33
C THR A 483 15.13 28.20 -8.51
N MET A 484 14.48 27.09 -8.85
CA MET A 484 14.58 25.81 -8.16
C MET A 484 15.78 25.01 -8.66
N GLN A 485 16.42 24.28 -7.76
CA GLN A 485 17.42 23.25 -8.12
C GLN A 485 16.76 21.88 -8.22
N PRO A 486 17.29 20.98 -9.05
CA PRO A 486 16.81 19.61 -9.14
C PRO A 486 16.81 18.92 -7.77
N CYS A 487 15.76 18.18 -7.49
CA CYS A 487 15.60 17.35 -6.29
C CYS A 487 15.83 18.11 -4.98
N THR A 488 15.44 19.39 -4.95
CA THR A 488 15.58 20.25 -3.76
C THR A 488 14.21 20.73 -3.31
N LEU A 489 13.99 20.65 -2.00
CA LEU A 489 12.78 21.14 -1.36
C LEU A 489 13.04 22.51 -0.74
N TYR A 490 12.10 23.43 -0.92
CA TYR A 490 12.15 24.78 -0.38
C TYR A 490 10.94 25.07 0.46
N ARG A 491 11.15 25.79 1.57
CA ARG A 491 10.10 26.40 2.38
C ARG A 491 10.17 27.91 2.25
N LEU A 492 9.08 28.50 1.80
CA LEU A 492 8.92 29.93 1.60
C LEU A 492 8.00 30.47 2.67
N TYR A 493 8.50 31.35 3.54
CA TYR A 493 7.73 31.93 4.61
C TYR A 493 7.08 33.24 4.14
N PHE A 494 5.84 33.45 4.56
CA PHE A 494 5.09 34.67 4.35
C PHE A 494 4.51 35.23 5.66
N ASN A 495 4.06 36.50 5.67
CA ASN A 495 3.51 37.18 6.85
C ASN A 495 2.06 36.79 7.10
#